data_04348beec1d3f2fadb50c990cc073bee
#
_entry.id   04348beec1d3f2fadb50c990cc073bee
#
_cell.length_a   1.000
_cell.length_b   1.000
_cell.length_c   1.000
_cell.angle_alpha   90.00
_cell.angle_beta   90.00
_cell.angle_gamma   90.00
#
_symmetry.space_group_name_H-M   'P 1'
#
loop_
_entity.id
_entity.type
_entity.pdbx_description
1 polymer ?
#
loop_
_entity_poly.entity_id
_entity_poly.type
_entity_poly.pdbx_seq_one_letter_code
_entity_poly.pdbx_strand_id
1 'polypeptide(L)'
;MLNFDAVLFDCDGVIAETERDAHRVTFNQAFRSKGIDDSVEWDAELYGELLKIGGGKERMTGYFNQNNNWPDFVKEEDRTEFIKDLHLTKTGMFKGLVESGAVPLRPGVERLVDDALANGLKVAVCSTSSVDAVTTIVRTLLGEERLAKIPIFAGDMVKAKKPSPDVYNLAAETLNLDPSRCWVIEDSHIGLNAGKSAGMNVCVTKSIYTEDEDFTGNDLCIKDLDNGLDGPITVSYLSYKLSPSKFAEASPTANADMFSANSQIDKFTKNLDKGGLSPF
;
A
#
# COMPACT_ATOMS: atom_id res chain seq x y z
N MET A 1 2.62 13.48 25.48
CA MET A 1 2.45 14.35 24.30
C MET A 1 2.88 13.56 23.09
N LEU A 2 2.15 13.59 21.97
CA LEU A 2 2.53 12.89 20.76
C LEU A 2 3.72 13.57 20.09
N ASN A 3 4.58 12.78 19.44
CA ASN A 3 5.81 13.26 18.80
C ASN A 3 5.63 13.59 17.32
N PHE A 4 4.39 13.52 16.80
CA PHE A 4 4.05 13.81 15.42
C PHE A 4 2.67 14.49 15.32
N ASP A 5 2.36 15.06 14.16
CA ASP A 5 1.21 15.95 13.96
C ASP A 5 0.22 15.42 12.93
N ALA A 6 0.62 14.47 12.07
CA ALA A 6 -0.22 13.98 10.98
C ALA A 6 0.02 12.52 10.61
N VAL A 7 -1.04 11.88 10.09
CA VAL A 7 -0.98 10.60 9.36
C VAL A 7 -1.53 10.81 7.95
N LEU A 8 -0.69 10.56 6.95
CA LEU A 8 -1.02 10.71 5.54
C LEU A 8 -1.11 9.31 4.92
N PHE A 9 -2.27 8.93 4.42
CA PHE A 9 -2.50 7.62 3.84
C PHE A 9 -2.35 7.67 2.32
N ASP A 10 -1.65 6.71 1.72
CA ASP A 10 -1.93 6.37 0.33
C ASP A 10 -3.33 5.76 0.22
N CYS A 11 -3.84 5.64 -1.01
CA CYS A 11 -5.18 5.12 -1.26
C CYS A 11 -5.16 3.66 -1.72
N ASP A 12 -4.54 3.43 -2.89
CA ASP A 12 -4.56 2.16 -3.60
C ASP A 12 -3.53 1.20 -2.97
N GLY A 13 -3.97 0.06 -2.44
CA GLY A 13 -3.10 -0.86 -1.69
C GLY A 13 -2.94 -0.50 -0.20
N VAL A 14 -3.42 0.67 0.26
CA VAL A 14 -3.38 1.09 1.67
C VAL A 14 -4.77 1.17 2.28
N ILE A 15 -5.67 1.99 1.73
CA ILE A 15 -7.06 2.06 2.21
C ILE A 15 -7.82 0.80 1.82
N ALA A 16 -7.64 0.33 0.58
CA ALA A 16 -8.24 -0.87 0.05
C ALA A 16 -7.32 -1.54 -0.99
N GLU A 17 -7.47 -2.85 -1.20
CA GLU A 17 -6.77 -3.61 -2.25
C GLU A 17 -7.41 -3.32 -3.63
N THR A 18 -7.46 -2.04 -4.01
CA THR A 18 -8.18 -1.58 -5.21
C THR A 18 -7.60 -2.14 -6.49
N GLU A 19 -6.28 -2.39 -6.56
CA GLU A 19 -5.65 -2.98 -7.74
C GLU A 19 -6.17 -4.41 -8.00
N ARG A 20 -6.28 -5.24 -6.95
CA ARG A 20 -6.80 -6.60 -7.04
C ARG A 20 -8.31 -6.64 -7.21
N ASP A 21 -9.03 -5.93 -6.33
CA ASP A 21 -10.47 -6.12 -6.13
C ASP A 21 -11.32 -5.20 -7.00
N ALA A 22 -10.74 -4.13 -7.55
CA ALA A 22 -11.45 -3.18 -8.38
C ALA A 22 -10.81 -2.94 -9.74
N HIS A 23 -9.56 -2.50 -9.81
CA HIS A 23 -8.95 -2.12 -11.09
C HIS A 23 -8.85 -3.31 -12.05
N ARG A 24 -8.25 -4.42 -11.63
CA ARG A 24 -8.13 -5.64 -12.43
C ARG A 24 -9.49 -6.17 -12.89
N VAL A 25 -10.42 -6.28 -11.95
CA VAL A 25 -11.77 -6.79 -12.22
C VAL A 25 -12.48 -5.95 -13.28
N THR A 26 -12.39 -4.62 -13.16
CA THR A 26 -13.08 -3.70 -14.07
C THR A 26 -12.38 -3.55 -15.42
N PHE A 27 -11.07 -3.80 -15.55
CA PHE A 27 -10.43 -3.97 -16.85
C PHE A 27 -11.03 -5.16 -17.59
N ASN A 28 -11.12 -6.33 -16.97
CA ASN A 28 -11.70 -7.52 -17.58
C ASN A 28 -13.18 -7.33 -17.93
N GLN A 29 -13.95 -6.68 -17.06
CA GLN A 29 -15.35 -6.33 -17.36
C GLN A 29 -15.47 -5.39 -18.57
N ALA A 30 -14.61 -4.37 -18.66
CA ALA A 30 -14.58 -3.44 -19.77
C ALA A 30 -14.19 -4.15 -21.08
N PHE A 31 -13.23 -5.06 -21.08
CA PHE A 31 -12.85 -5.87 -22.22
C PHE A 31 -14.06 -6.66 -22.76
N ARG A 32 -14.73 -7.42 -21.91
CA ARG A 32 -15.93 -8.17 -22.28
C ARG A 32 -17.04 -7.27 -22.81
N SER A 33 -17.29 -6.11 -22.19
CA SER A 33 -18.34 -5.18 -22.61
C SER A 33 -18.11 -4.57 -23.99
N LYS A 34 -16.84 -4.53 -24.44
CA LYS A 34 -16.44 -4.05 -25.76
C LYS A 34 -16.29 -5.17 -26.79
N GLY A 35 -16.66 -6.41 -26.47
CA GLY A 35 -16.57 -7.55 -27.37
C GLY A 35 -15.15 -8.04 -27.62
N ILE A 36 -14.23 -7.73 -26.72
CA ILE A 36 -12.88 -8.33 -26.72
C ILE A 36 -13.02 -9.79 -26.30
N ASP A 37 -12.30 -10.69 -26.98
CA ASP A 37 -12.37 -12.13 -26.76
C ASP A 37 -12.09 -12.50 -25.30
N ASP A 38 -12.83 -13.47 -24.77
CA ASP A 38 -12.72 -13.93 -23.39
C ASP A 38 -11.32 -14.53 -23.05
N SER A 39 -10.54 -14.89 -24.06
CA SER A 39 -9.14 -15.30 -23.86
C SER A 39 -8.23 -14.12 -23.41
N VAL A 40 -8.67 -12.89 -23.62
CA VAL A 40 -8.02 -11.68 -23.12
C VAL A 40 -8.52 -11.42 -21.70
N GLU A 41 -8.03 -12.20 -20.75
CA GLU A 41 -8.28 -12.01 -19.32
C GLU A 41 -6.99 -11.69 -18.59
N TRP A 42 -7.00 -10.60 -17.81
CA TRP A 42 -5.91 -10.27 -16.90
C TRP A 42 -6.14 -10.98 -15.57
N ASP A 43 -5.47 -12.11 -15.37
CA ASP A 43 -5.41 -12.77 -14.08
C ASP A 43 -4.55 -11.98 -13.07
N ALA A 44 -4.40 -12.48 -11.85
CA ALA A 44 -3.68 -11.75 -10.81
C ALA A 44 -2.17 -11.64 -11.11
N GLU A 45 -1.57 -12.67 -11.70
CA GLU A 45 -0.14 -12.72 -12.01
C GLU A 45 0.20 -11.77 -13.16
N LEU A 46 -0.51 -11.91 -14.29
CA LEU A 46 -0.35 -11.01 -15.44
C LEU A 46 -0.61 -9.55 -15.06
N TYR A 47 -1.63 -9.31 -14.25
CA TYR A 47 -1.94 -7.95 -13.82
C TYR A 47 -0.83 -7.36 -12.96
N GLY A 48 -0.21 -8.15 -12.08
CA GLY A 48 0.98 -7.74 -11.31
C GLY A 48 2.12 -7.29 -12.20
N GLU A 49 2.42 -8.03 -13.29
CA GLU A 49 3.42 -7.61 -14.28
C GLU A 49 3.03 -6.32 -15.00
N LEU A 50 1.75 -6.18 -15.35
CA LEU A 50 1.24 -5.00 -16.04
C LEU A 50 1.22 -3.74 -15.15
N LEU A 51 1.26 -3.87 -13.82
CA LEU A 51 1.37 -2.75 -12.89
C LEU A 51 2.68 -1.96 -13.05
N LYS A 52 3.73 -2.58 -13.63
CA LYS A 52 4.99 -1.92 -14.00
C LYS A 52 4.80 -0.84 -15.08
N ILE A 53 3.68 -0.89 -15.82
CA ILE A 53 3.30 0.13 -16.80
C ILE A 53 2.38 1.14 -16.09
N GLY A 54 2.90 2.33 -15.83
CA GLY A 54 2.16 3.40 -15.16
C GLY A 54 1.03 3.95 -16.03
N GLY A 55 -0.20 4.02 -15.46
CA GLY A 55 -1.38 4.55 -16.15
C GLY A 55 -2.22 3.49 -16.87
N GLY A 56 -3.55 3.57 -16.72
CA GLY A 56 -4.46 2.56 -17.26
C GLY A 56 -4.51 2.51 -18.78
N LYS A 57 -4.40 3.66 -19.46
CA LYS A 57 -4.36 3.73 -20.93
C LYS A 57 -3.07 3.15 -21.48
N GLU A 58 -1.96 3.53 -20.86
CA GLU A 58 -0.60 3.08 -21.21
C GLU A 58 -0.49 1.57 -20.98
N ARG A 59 -1.05 1.06 -19.90
CA ARG A 59 -1.09 -0.38 -19.56
C ARG A 59 -1.86 -1.18 -20.61
N MET A 60 -3.06 -0.75 -20.99
CA MET A 60 -3.84 -1.41 -22.06
C MET A 60 -3.11 -1.35 -23.41
N THR A 61 -2.59 -0.18 -23.80
CA THR A 61 -1.84 -0.01 -25.03
C THR A 61 -0.60 -0.90 -25.06
N GLY A 62 0.17 -0.92 -23.96
CA GLY A 62 1.34 -1.78 -23.80
C GLY A 62 1.01 -3.26 -23.95
N TYR A 63 -0.04 -3.73 -23.28
CA TYR A 63 -0.51 -5.10 -23.36
C TYR A 63 -0.90 -5.52 -24.79
N PHE A 64 -1.71 -4.73 -25.46
CA PHE A 64 -2.15 -5.04 -26.82
C PHE A 64 -1.00 -4.99 -27.84
N ASN A 65 -0.04 -4.07 -27.67
CA ASN A 65 1.13 -3.99 -28.54
C ASN A 65 2.10 -5.15 -28.33
N GLN A 66 2.45 -5.48 -27.09
CA GLN A 66 3.44 -6.49 -26.73
C GLN A 66 3.01 -7.90 -27.18
N ASN A 67 1.74 -8.21 -27.05
CA ASN A 67 1.19 -9.51 -27.34
C ASN A 67 0.59 -9.61 -28.78
N ASN A 68 0.61 -8.51 -29.53
CA ASN A 68 -0.08 -8.39 -30.83
C ASN A 68 -1.55 -8.83 -30.73
N ASN A 69 -2.20 -8.49 -29.60
CA ASN A 69 -3.55 -8.92 -29.24
C ASN A 69 -4.60 -7.83 -29.47
N TRP A 70 -4.36 -6.93 -30.44
CA TRP A 70 -5.40 -5.97 -30.82
C TRP A 70 -6.61 -6.73 -31.36
N PRO A 71 -7.84 -6.36 -30.91
CA PRO A 71 -9.04 -6.98 -31.46
C PRO A 71 -9.13 -6.75 -32.98
N ASP A 72 -9.53 -7.76 -33.74
CA ASP A 72 -9.58 -7.71 -35.22
C ASP A 72 -10.46 -6.58 -35.76
N PHE A 73 -11.45 -6.14 -34.97
CA PHE A 73 -12.34 -5.04 -35.33
C PHE A 73 -11.76 -3.65 -35.09
N VAL A 74 -10.54 -3.56 -34.47
CA VAL A 74 -9.86 -2.28 -34.15
C VAL A 74 -8.76 -2.04 -35.16
N LYS A 75 -8.99 -1.13 -36.10
CA LYS A 75 -7.97 -0.73 -37.06
C LYS A 75 -6.87 0.10 -36.38
N GLU A 76 -5.68 0.13 -36.97
CA GLU A 76 -4.52 0.81 -36.40
C GLU A 76 -4.76 2.30 -36.17
N GLU A 77 -5.41 2.97 -37.11
CA GLU A 77 -5.78 4.38 -37.01
C GLU A 77 -6.77 4.67 -35.88
N ASP A 78 -7.57 3.70 -35.45
CA ASP A 78 -8.61 3.85 -34.42
C ASP A 78 -8.12 3.49 -33.01
N ARG A 79 -6.93 2.91 -32.85
CA ARG A 79 -6.40 2.36 -31.58
C ARG A 79 -6.41 3.38 -30.44
N THR A 80 -6.02 4.61 -30.71
CA THR A 80 -5.97 5.67 -29.68
C THR A 80 -7.34 6.01 -29.12
N GLU A 81 -8.34 6.17 -29.99
CA GLU A 81 -9.70 6.49 -29.56
C GLU A 81 -10.37 5.27 -28.91
N PHE A 82 -10.10 4.07 -29.41
CA PHE A 82 -10.55 2.83 -28.78
C PHE A 82 -10.06 2.68 -27.34
N ILE A 83 -8.76 2.91 -27.07
CA ILE A 83 -8.19 2.86 -25.72
C ILE A 83 -8.81 3.91 -24.81
N LYS A 84 -9.08 5.10 -25.35
CA LYS A 84 -9.72 6.17 -24.57
C LYS A 84 -11.14 5.80 -24.16
N ASP A 85 -11.93 5.27 -25.09
CA ASP A 85 -13.30 4.81 -24.83
C ASP A 85 -13.33 3.62 -23.87
N LEU A 86 -12.43 2.65 -24.07
CA LEU A 86 -12.27 1.49 -23.19
C LEU A 86 -11.89 1.92 -21.75
N HIS A 87 -11.01 2.91 -21.61
CA HIS A 87 -10.64 3.46 -20.32
C HIS A 87 -11.80 4.20 -19.64
N LEU A 88 -12.59 4.96 -20.38
CA LEU A 88 -13.78 5.62 -19.83
C LEU A 88 -14.81 4.60 -19.35
N THR A 89 -15.05 3.55 -20.14
CA THR A 89 -15.94 2.43 -19.77
C THR A 89 -15.47 1.77 -18.47
N LYS A 90 -14.18 1.41 -18.41
CA LYS A 90 -13.55 0.85 -17.21
C LYS A 90 -13.69 1.76 -15.98
N THR A 91 -13.50 3.06 -16.16
CA THR A 91 -13.60 4.04 -15.07
C THR A 91 -15.02 4.12 -14.50
N GLY A 92 -16.04 4.08 -15.36
CA GLY A 92 -17.43 3.99 -14.92
C GLY A 92 -17.73 2.70 -14.14
N MET A 93 -17.23 1.56 -14.62
CA MET A 93 -17.38 0.27 -13.93
C MET A 93 -16.65 0.25 -12.58
N PHE A 94 -15.45 0.81 -12.51
CA PHE A 94 -14.69 0.96 -11.27
C PHE A 94 -15.49 1.75 -10.22
N LYS A 95 -16.03 2.89 -10.62
CA LYS A 95 -16.84 3.72 -9.73
C LYS A 95 -18.05 2.94 -9.20
N GLY A 96 -18.81 2.28 -10.09
CA GLY A 96 -19.95 1.46 -9.68
C GLY A 96 -19.58 0.31 -8.74
N LEU A 97 -18.43 -0.35 -8.99
CA LEU A 97 -17.96 -1.44 -8.13
C LEU A 97 -17.57 -0.94 -6.74
N VAL A 98 -16.87 0.19 -6.64
CA VAL A 98 -16.53 0.80 -5.36
C VAL A 98 -17.80 1.24 -4.63
N GLU A 99 -18.71 1.96 -5.30
CA GLU A 99 -19.98 2.45 -4.73
C GLU A 99 -20.91 1.33 -4.25
N SER A 100 -20.80 0.13 -4.81
CA SER A 100 -21.55 -1.04 -4.34
C SER A 100 -21.07 -1.59 -2.98
N GLY A 101 -19.92 -1.11 -2.46
CA GLY A 101 -19.30 -1.61 -1.24
C GLY A 101 -18.64 -3.00 -1.39
N ALA A 102 -18.43 -3.47 -2.63
CA ALA A 102 -17.80 -4.77 -2.89
C ALA A 102 -16.29 -4.79 -2.62
N VAL A 103 -15.66 -3.62 -2.53
CA VAL A 103 -14.23 -3.48 -2.20
C VAL A 103 -14.08 -3.26 -0.70
N PRO A 104 -13.46 -4.18 0.05
CA PRO A 104 -13.34 -4.03 1.50
C PRO A 104 -12.23 -3.05 1.88
N LEU A 105 -12.38 -2.37 3.03
CA LEU A 105 -11.28 -1.70 3.71
C LEU A 105 -10.19 -2.70 4.09
N ARG A 106 -8.94 -2.26 4.02
CA ARG A 106 -7.84 -3.04 4.62
C ARG A 106 -7.88 -2.99 6.15
N PRO A 107 -7.42 -4.08 6.81
CA PRO A 107 -7.46 -4.19 8.26
C PRO A 107 -6.78 -3.01 8.98
N GLY A 108 -7.46 -2.45 9.97
CA GLY A 108 -6.95 -1.40 10.85
C GLY A 108 -6.99 0.03 10.29
N VAL A 109 -7.36 0.25 9.02
CA VAL A 109 -7.41 1.58 8.41
C VAL A 109 -8.43 2.47 9.14
N GLU A 110 -9.68 2.02 9.24
CA GLU A 110 -10.75 2.79 9.92
C GLU A 110 -10.35 3.13 11.36
N ARG A 111 -9.84 2.14 12.09
CA ARG A 111 -9.42 2.31 13.48
C ARG A 111 -8.29 3.33 13.63
N LEU A 112 -7.24 3.29 12.77
CA LEU A 112 -6.13 4.26 12.85
C LEU A 112 -6.57 5.66 12.46
N VAL A 113 -7.47 5.80 11.48
CA VAL A 113 -8.08 7.08 11.11
C VAL A 113 -8.82 7.68 12.30
N ASP A 114 -9.68 6.89 12.96
CA ASP A 114 -10.46 7.34 14.13
C ASP A 114 -9.55 7.69 15.32
N ASP A 115 -8.54 6.85 15.58
CA ASP A 115 -7.55 7.09 16.64
C ASP A 115 -6.78 8.40 16.39
N ALA A 116 -6.35 8.65 15.15
CA ALA A 116 -5.65 9.88 14.77
C ALA A 116 -6.55 11.12 14.95
N LEU A 117 -7.77 11.09 14.44
CA LEU A 117 -8.72 12.19 14.55
C LEU A 117 -9.10 12.46 16.01
N ALA A 118 -9.32 11.43 16.83
CA ALA A 118 -9.63 11.55 18.25
C ALA A 118 -8.49 12.18 19.07
N ASN A 119 -7.24 11.97 18.63
CA ASN A 119 -6.06 12.58 19.25
C ASN A 119 -5.71 13.98 18.67
N GLY A 120 -6.56 14.54 17.81
CA GLY A 120 -6.39 15.89 17.24
C GLY A 120 -5.31 15.97 16.16
N LEU A 121 -4.84 14.83 15.64
CA LEU A 121 -3.90 14.79 14.52
C LEU A 121 -4.59 15.15 13.21
N LYS A 122 -3.81 15.68 12.27
CA LYS A 122 -4.28 15.81 10.88
C LYS A 122 -4.24 14.45 10.20
N VAL A 123 -5.29 14.15 9.45
CA VAL A 123 -5.36 12.97 8.58
C VAL A 123 -5.63 13.45 7.17
N ALA A 124 -4.92 12.91 6.19
CA ALA A 124 -5.14 13.19 4.77
C ALA A 124 -4.93 11.94 3.91
N VAL A 125 -5.46 11.96 2.69
CA VAL A 125 -5.17 10.91 1.68
C VAL A 125 -4.35 11.52 0.55
N CYS A 126 -3.25 10.84 0.17
CA CYS A 126 -2.26 11.29 -0.80
C CYS A 126 -2.03 10.19 -1.85
N SER A 127 -2.67 10.28 -3.01
CA SER A 127 -2.69 9.23 -4.03
C SER A 127 -2.19 9.71 -5.39
N THR A 128 -1.74 8.77 -6.25
CA THR A 128 -1.45 9.03 -7.67
C THR A 128 -2.69 8.96 -8.56
N SER A 129 -3.81 8.47 -8.03
CA SER A 129 -5.12 8.42 -8.69
C SER A 129 -5.77 9.81 -8.79
N SER A 130 -6.90 9.94 -9.51
CA SER A 130 -7.62 11.21 -9.63
C SER A 130 -8.40 11.55 -8.36
N VAL A 131 -8.65 12.85 -8.14
CA VAL A 131 -9.49 13.33 -7.02
C VAL A 131 -10.83 12.62 -6.96
N ASP A 132 -11.50 12.44 -8.10
CA ASP A 132 -12.83 11.79 -8.15
C ASP A 132 -12.79 10.33 -7.71
N ALA A 133 -11.77 9.57 -8.16
CA ALA A 133 -11.60 8.18 -7.78
C ALA A 133 -11.31 8.03 -6.26
N VAL A 134 -10.35 8.81 -5.74
CA VAL A 134 -9.99 8.77 -4.32
C VAL A 134 -11.17 9.22 -3.43
N THR A 135 -11.87 10.28 -3.83
CA THR A 135 -13.06 10.77 -3.11
C THR A 135 -14.15 9.70 -3.06
N THR A 136 -14.37 8.97 -4.16
CA THR A 136 -15.34 7.88 -4.21
C THR A 136 -14.95 6.76 -3.25
N ILE A 137 -13.67 6.36 -3.22
CA ILE A 137 -13.17 5.33 -2.31
C ILE A 137 -13.35 5.75 -0.84
N VAL A 138 -12.84 6.93 -0.48
CA VAL A 138 -12.91 7.45 0.90
C VAL A 138 -14.36 7.60 1.35
N ARG A 139 -15.23 8.18 0.51
CA ARG A 139 -16.66 8.32 0.80
C ARG A 139 -17.33 6.99 1.07
N THR A 140 -17.13 6.02 0.18
CA THR A 140 -17.80 4.72 0.27
C THR A 140 -17.29 3.87 1.42
N LEU A 141 -15.98 3.86 1.64
CA LEU A 141 -15.37 2.93 2.60
C LEU A 141 -15.19 3.53 4.00
N LEU A 142 -14.97 4.83 4.13
CA LEU A 142 -14.80 5.51 5.41
C LEU A 142 -16.01 6.37 5.81
N GLY A 143 -16.94 6.63 4.88
CA GLY A 143 -18.15 7.39 5.11
C GLY A 143 -17.99 8.91 5.03
N GLU A 144 -19.11 9.60 4.84
CA GLU A 144 -19.17 11.07 4.66
C GLU A 144 -18.62 11.85 5.87
N GLU A 145 -18.84 11.35 7.08
CA GLU A 145 -18.38 12.03 8.29
C GLU A 145 -16.86 12.12 8.36
N ARG A 146 -16.15 11.06 8.01
CA ARG A 146 -14.68 11.04 7.96
C ARG A 146 -14.18 11.81 6.74
N LEU A 147 -14.82 11.64 5.58
CA LEU A 147 -14.47 12.37 4.36
C LEU A 147 -14.47 13.90 4.60
N ALA A 148 -15.44 14.41 5.34
CA ALA A 148 -15.52 15.84 5.66
C ALA A 148 -14.32 16.37 6.51
N LYS A 149 -13.56 15.46 7.14
CA LYS A 149 -12.40 15.78 7.99
C LYS A 149 -11.06 15.43 7.35
N ILE A 150 -11.08 14.69 6.23
CA ILE A 150 -9.89 14.13 5.58
C ILE A 150 -9.72 14.79 4.20
N PRO A 151 -8.86 15.81 4.06
CA PRO A 151 -8.53 16.38 2.76
C PRO A 151 -7.84 15.35 1.87
N ILE A 152 -8.14 15.45 0.57
CA ILE A 152 -7.61 14.56 -0.47
C ILE A 152 -6.61 15.34 -1.31
N PHE A 153 -5.43 14.77 -1.49
CA PHE A 153 -4.39 15.22 -2.40
C PHE A 153 -4.17 14.12 -3.44
N ALA A 154 -4.39 14.44 -4.70
CA ALA A 154 -4.49 13.45 -5.77
C ALA A 154 -3.50 13.73 -6.91
N GLY A 155 -3.27 12.73 -7.75
CA GLY A 155 -2.27 12.78 -8.82
C GLY A 155 -2.54 13.80 -9.92
N ASP A 156 -3.78 14.27 -10.05
CA ASP A 156 -4.17 15.36 -10.97
C ASP A 156 -3.98 16.77 -10.38
N MET A 157 -3.59 16.87 -9.10
CA MET A 157 -3.27 18.14 -8.43
C MET A 157 -1.77 18.47 -8.47
N VAL A 158 -0.92 17.55 -8.92
CA VAL A 158 0.55 17.68 -8.90
C VAL A 158 1.16 17.48 -10.29
N LYS A 159 2.36 18.02 -10.50
CA LYS A 159 3.07 17.91 -11.78
C LYS A 159 3.69 16.53 -11.97
N ALA A 160 4.30 16.00 -10.93
CA ALA A 160 4.95 14.69 -10.95
C ALA A 160 4.29 13.77 -9.92
N LYS A 161 3.98 12.54 -10.37
CA LYS A 161 3.44 11.48 -9.51
C LYS A 161 4.55 10.79 -8.74
N LYS A 162 4.21 10.01 -7.71
CA LYS A 162 5.15 9.13 -7.01
C LYS A 162 6.00 8.35 -8.03
N PRO A 163 7.30 8.21 -7.87
CA PRO A 163 8.11 8.44 -6.66
C PRO A 163 8.48 9.90 -6.37
N SER A 164 7.99 10.90 -7.16
CA SER A 164 8.15 12.30 -6.77
C SER A 164 7.44 12.58 -5.44
N PRO A 165 8.02 13.40 -4.54
CA PRO A 165 7.40 13.79 -3.28
C PRO A 165 6.25 14.80 -3.42
N ASP A 166 5.92 15.23 -4.63
CA ASP A 166 5.05 16.38 -4.90
C ASP A 166 3.71 16.30 -4.15
N VAL A 167 3.07 15.13 -4.13
CA VAL A 167 1.75 14.97 -3.47
C VAL A 167 1.85 15.09 -1.95
N TYR A 168 2.93 14.60 -1.34
CA TYR A 168 3.18 14.72 0.09
C TYR A 168 3.61 16.12 0.47
N ASN A 169 4.43 16.78 -0.35
CA ASN A 169 4.81 18.19 -0.17
C ASN A 169 3.57 19.10 -0.25
N LEU A 170 2.69 18.88 -1.24
CA LEU A 170 1.44 19.61 -1.36
C LEU A 170 0.57 19.46 -0.12
N ALA A 171 0.47 18.25 0.43
CA ALA A 171 -0.26 18.00 1.67
C ALA A 171 0.37 18.74 2.86
N ALA A 172 1.70 18.65 3.03
CA ALA A 172 2.41 19.31 4.11
C ALA A 172 2.27 20.84 4.04
N GLU A 173 2.44 21.43 2.86
CA GLU A 173 2.27 22.87 2.65
C GLU A 173 0.83 23.32 2.95
N THR A 174 -0.17 22.61 2.38
CA THR A 174 -1.58 22.99 2.53
C THR A 174 -2.06 22.90 3.99
N LEU A 175 -1.59 21.89 4.72
CA LEU A 175 -1.97 21.62 6.10
C LEU A 175 -1.04 22.27 7.13
N ASN A 176 -0.01 23.00 6.67
CA ASN A 176 1.03 23.64 7.47
C ASN A 176 1.68 22.66 8.46
N LEU A 177 2.23 21.56 7.91
CA LEU A 177 2.86 20.47 8.66
C LEU A 177 4.40 20.54 8.53
N ASP A 178 5.10 20.12 9.57
CA ASP A 178 6.51 19.74 9.50
C ASP A 178 6.61 18.31 8.98
N PRO A 179 7.23 18.07 7.81
CA PRO A 179 7.37 16.72 7.26
C PRO A 179 7.99 15.71 8.23
N SER A 180 8.98 16.11 9.01
CA SER A 180 9.65 15.24 9.99
C SER A 180 8.72 14.75 11.12
N ARG A 181 7.59 15.43 11.29
CA ARG A 181 6.53 15.13 12.25
C ARG A 181 5.29 14.49 11.60
N CYS A 182 5.45 13.95 10.38
CA CYS A 182 4.38 13.23 9.68
C CYS A 182 4.71 11.74 9.55
N TRP A 183 3.68 10.91 9.68
CA TRP A 183 3.69 9.53 9.24
C TRP A 183 2.96 9.40 7.90
N VAL A 184 3.58 8.69 6.98
CA VAL A 184 2.98 8.22 5.73
C VAL A 184 2.69 6.73 5.89
N ILE A 185 1.50 6.30 5.49
CA ILE A 185 1.14 4.88 5.36
C ILE A 185 1.12 4.58 3.87
N GLU A 186 1.97 3.65 3.45
CA GLU A 186 2.21 3.28 2.06
C GLU A 186 2.24 1.76 1.89
N ASP A 187 2.15 1.28 0.65
CA ASP A 187 2.26 -0.15 0.35
C ASP A 187 3.36 -0.47 -0.66
N SER A 188 3.88 0.53 -1.38
CA SER A 188 4.75 0.36 -2.54
C SER A 188 6.13 0.99 -2.37
N HIS A 189 7.13 0.46 -3.08
CA HIS A 189 8.49 1.02 -3.14
C HIS A 189 8.48 2.47 -3.69
N ILE A 190 7.68 2.74 -4.71
CA ILE A 190 7.57 4.09 -5.29
C ILE A 190 6.95 5.07 -4.29
N GLY A 191 5.99 4.62 -3.50
CA GLY A 191 5.36 5.41 -2.46
C GLY A 191 6.28 5.63 -1.26
N LEU A 192 7.01 4.60 -0.82
CA LEU A 192 8.08 4.72 0.17
C LEU A 192 9.08 5.81 -0.22
N ASN A 193 9.60 5.76 -1.46
CA ASN A 193 10.55 6.74 -1.95
C ASN A 193 9.97 8.16 -1.99
N ALA A 194 8.70 8.31 -2.36
CA ALA A 194 8.02 9.61 -2.34
C ALA A 194 7.92 10.18 -0.92
N GLY A 195 7.47 9.38 0.05
CA GLY A 195 7.36 9.78 1.46
C GLY A 195 8.72 10.14 2.06
N LYS A 196 9.75 9.31 1.85
CA LYS A 196 11.11 9.58 2.32
C LYS A 196 11.72 10.82 1.67
N SER A 197 11.49 11.03 0.37
CA SER A 197 11.95 12.23 -0.35
C SER A 197 11.26 13.50 0.12
N ALA A 198 10.03 13.40 0.64
CA ALA A 198 9.33 14.50 1.32
C ALA A 198 9.85 14.76 2.74
N GLY A 199 10.79 13.95 3.26
CA GLY A 199 11.32 14.07 4.62
C GLY A 199 10.41 13.50 5.71
N MET A 200 9.46 12.64 5.33
CA MET A 200 8.49 12.05 6.26
C MET A 200 8.91 10.67 6.76
N ASN A 201 8.28 10.22 7.85
CA ASN A 201 8.40 8.86 8.34
C ASN A 201 7.43 7.97 7.57
N VAL A 202 7.87 6.78 7.15
CA VAL A 202 7.05 5.89 6.31
C VAL A 202 6.85 4.54 6.98
N CYS A 203 5.58 4.21 7.19
CA CYS A 203 5.11 2.88 7.56
C CYS A 203 4.60 2.17 6.30
N VAL A 204 5.27 1.09 5.92
CA VAL A 204 4.85 0.25 4.79
C VAL A 204 3.90 -0.83 5.29
N THR A 205 2.71 -0.92 4.67
CA THR A 205 1.74 -2.00 4.85
C THR A 205 1.66 -2.78 3.55
N LYS A 206 2.39 -3.89 3.46
CA LYS A 206 2.51 -4.67 2.21
C LYS A 206 1.15 -5.04 1.63
N SER A 207 0.93 -4.73 0.35
CA SER A 207 -0.22 -5.19 -0.42
C SER A 207 0.10 -6.48 -1.17
N ILE A 208 -0.92 -7.10 -1.78
CA ILE A 208 -0.72 -8.38 -2.48
C ILE A 208 0.24 -8.28 -3.68
N TYR A 209 0.32 -7.11 -4.33
CA TYR A 209 1.19 -6.91 -5.48
C TYR A 209 2.57 -6.33 -5.15
N THR A 210 2.79 -5.96 -3.89
CA THR A 210 4.03 -5.31 -3.44
C THR A 210 4.77 -6.14 -2.39
N GLU A 211 4.32 -7.37 -2.11
CA GLU A 211 4.88 -8.21 -1.05
C GLU A 211 6.38 -8.44 -1.19
N ASP A 212 6.87 -8.59 -2.43
CA ASP A 212 8.27 -8.88 -2.77
C ASP A 212 9.08 -7.63 -3.15
N GLU A 213 8.51 -6.42 -3.03
CA GLU A 213 9.24 -5.18 -3.32
C GLU A 213 10.31 -4.89 -2.25
N ASP A 214 11.36 -4.16 -2.66
CA ASP A 214 12.39 -3.69 -1.75
C ASP A 214 11.91 -2.46 -0.96
N PHE A 215 11.74 -2.63 0.33
CA PHE A 215 11.35 -1.57 1.25
C PHE A 215 12.51 -1.03 2.10
N THR A 216 13.74 -1.19 1.66
CA THR A 216 14.91 -0.61 2.34
C THR A 216 14.72 0.90 2.55
N GLY A 217 14.95 1.38 3.77
CA GLY A 217 14.78 2.79 4.14
C GLY A 217 13.43 3.15 4.75
N ASN A 218 12.50 2.17 4.90
CA ASN A 218 11.29 2.39 5.69
C ASN A 218 11.59 2.61 7.18
N ASP A 219 10.67 3.25 7.89
CA ASP A 219 10.76 3.41 9.36
C ASP A 219 9.97 2.30 10.09
N LEU A 220 9.01 1.70 9.39
CA LEU A 220 8.23 0.55 9.84
C LEU A 220 7.72 -0.24 8.62
N CYS A 221 7.84 -1.57 8.65
CA CYS A 221 7.26 -2.45 7.63
C CYS A 221 6.45 -3.55 8.32
N ILE A 222 5.17 -3.66 7.96
CA ILE A 222 4.20 -4.56 8.57
C ILE A 222 3.29 -5.16 7.51
N LYS A 223 2.53 -6.18 7.88
CA LYS A 223 1.56 -6.80 6.98
C LYS A 223 0.35 -5.89 6.73
N ASP A 224 -0.26 -5.41 7.79
CA ASP A 224 -1.39 -4.48 7.80
C ASP A 224 -1.48 -3.77 9.16
N LEU A 225 -2.40 -2.80 9.28
CA LEU A 225 -2.48 -1.96 10.48
C LEU A 225 -3.06 -2.65 11.72
N ASP A 226 -3.68 -3.81 11.59
CA ASP A 226 -4.12 -4.63 12.73
C ASP A 226 -3.08 -5.67 13.14
N ASN A 227 -2.16 -6.03 12.25
CA ASN A 227 -1.14 -7.04 12.45
C ASN A 227 0.28 -6.45 12.39
N GLY A 228 0.56 -5.49 13.25
CA GLY A 228 1.93 -5.01 13.50
C GLY A 228 2.75 -6.01 14.31
N LEU A 229 4.04 -5.72 14.50
CA LEU A 229 4.97 -6.63 15.21
C LEU A 229 4.53 -6.92 16.65
N ASP A 230 3.95 -5.93 17.34
CA ASP A 230 3.56 -6.00 18.75
C ASP A 230 2.03 -5.79 18.94
N GLY A 231 1.24 -6.03 17.90
CA GLY A 231 -0.21 -5.82 17.89
C GLY A 231 -0.65 -4.70 16.94
N PRO A 232 -1.90 -4.21 17.07
CA PRO A 232 -2.45 -3.19 16.19
C PRO A 232 -1.64 -1.89 16.22
N ILE A 233 -1.45 -1.26 15.07
CA ILE A 233 -0.78 0.03 14.94
C ILE A 233 -1.71 1.13 15.44
N THR A 234 -1.33 1.79 16.51
CA THR A 234 -2.04 2.91 17.13
C THR A 234 -1.23 4.21 17.01
N VAL A 235 -1.88 5.34 17.25
CA VAL A 235 -1.20 6.64 17.35
C VAL A 235 -0.12 6.60 18.43
N SER A 236 -0.38 5.95 19.57
CA SER A 236 0.60 5.78 20.63
C SER A 236 1.80 4.94 20.20
N TYR A 237 1.58 3.88 19.42
CA TYR A 237 2.66 3.06 18.87
C TYR A 237 3.52 3.84 17.88
N LEU A 238 2.91 4.59 16.96
CA LEU A 238 3.64 5.45 16.02
C LEU A 238 4.44 6.54 16.75
N SER A 239 3.87 7.14 17.79
CA SER A 239 4.59 8.11 18.63
C SER A 239 5.78 7.49 19.37
N TYR A 240 5.62 6.27 19.87
CA TYR A 240 6.73 5.54 20.51
C TYR A 240 7.88 5.29 19.54
N LYS A 241 7.60 4.92 18.29
CA LYS A 241 8.64 4.66 17.26
C LYS A 241 9.49 5.90 16.94
N LEU A 242 8.94 7.11 17.07
CA LEU A 242 9.68 8.37 16.87
C LEU A 242 10.43 8.87 18.12
N SER A 243 10.34 8.17 19.23
CA SER A 243 10.98 8.62 20.49
C SER A 243 12.46 8.23 20.54
N PRO A 244 13.42 9.19 20.59
CA PRO A 244 14.86 8.89 20.56
C PRO A 244 15.39 8.11 21.75
N SER A 245 14.64 8.04 22.86
CA SER A 245 15.17 7.67 24.17
C SER A 245 15.21 6.18 24.51
N LYS A 246 14.81 5.26 23.60
CA LYS A 246 14.78 3.81 23.91
C LYS A 246 15.68 2.92 23.06
N PHE A 247 16.32 3.43 22.02
CA PHE A 247 17.35 2.67 21.29
C PHE A 247 18.72 2.66 22.00
N ALA A 248 18.90 3.48 23.04
CA ALA A 248 20.15 3.50 23.84
C ALA A 248 20.21 2.45 24.95
N GLU A 249 19.11 1.81 25.33
CA GLU A 249 19.08 0.83 26.45
C GLU A 249 19.06 -0.64 26.01
N ALA A 250 19.01 -0.95 24.73
CA ALA A 250 19.32 -2.29 24.22
C ALA A 250 20.84 -2.44 24.05
N SER A 251 21.59 -2.24 25.13
CA SER A 251 23.02 -2.57 25.22
C SER A 251 23.19 -4.09 25.10
N PRO A 252 24.27 -4.59 24.48
CA PRO A 252 24.48 -6.02 24.18
C PRO A 252 24.83 -6.91 25.38
N THR A 253 24.41 -6.55 26.59
CA THR A 253 24.68 -7.35 27.79
C THR A 253 23.65 -8.43 28.10
N ALA A 254 22.47 -8.45 27.42
CA ALA A 254 21.46 -9.48 27.63
C ALA A 254 21.69 -10.78 26.83
N ASN A 255 22.65 -10.79 25.88
CA ASN A 255 22.95 -12.00 25.09
C ASN A 255 24.09 -12.87 25.63
N ALA A 256 24.75 -12.48 26.72
CA ALA A 256 25.78 -13.32 27.32
C ALA A 256 25.22 -14.51 28.11
N ASP A 257 24.04 -14.37 28.70
CA ASP A 257 23.44 -15.44 29.51
C ASP A 257 22.64 -16.48 28.71
N MET A 258 22.19 -16.14 27.48
CA MET A 258 21.54 -17.13 26.60
C MET A 258 22.51 -18.13 25.94
N PHE A 259 23.79 -17.76 25.79
CA PHE A 259 24.81 -18.67 25.26
C PHE A 259 25.36 -19.64 26.33
N SER A 260 25.18 -19.35 27.63
CA SER A 260 25.56 -20.27 28.69
C SER A 260 24.59 -21.42 28.89
N ALA A 261 23.32 -21.23 28.58
CA ALA A 261 22.27 -22.28 28.65
C ALA A 261 22.42 -23.36 27.57
N ASN A 262 22.86 -22.98 26.36
CA ASN A 262 23.07 -23.95 25.27
C ASN A 262 24.32 -24.84 25.47
N SER A 263 25.31 -24.39 26.27
CA SER A 263 26.46 -25.23 26.60
C SER A 263 26.17 -26.36 27.59
N GLN A 264 25.05 -26.27 28.31
CA GLN A 264 24.60 -27.36 29.20
C GLN A 264 23.80 -28.43 28.49
N ILE A 265 23.06 -28.05 27.43
CA ILE A 265 22.32 -28.99 26.59
C ILE A 265 23.24 -29.87 25.77
N ASP A 266 24.33 -29.33 25.22
CA ASP A 266 25.36 -30.09 24.49
C ASP A 266 26.14 -31.09 25.36
N LYS A 267 26.19 -30.89 26.68
CA LYS A 267 26.77 -31.89 27.60
C LYS A 267 25.84 -33.02 27.93
N PHE A 268 24.54 -32.81 27.84
CA PHE A 268 23.52 -33.85 28.10
C PHE A 268 23.35 -34.79 26.90
N THR A 269 23.45 -34.31 25.67
CA THR A 269 23.34 -35.13 24.47
C THR A 269 24.58 -35.99 24.20
N LYS A 270 25.80 -35.55 24.60
CA LYS A 270 27.02 -36.36 24.46
C LYS A 270 27.13 -37.53 25.42
N ASN A 271 26.32 -37.59 26.45
CA ASN A 271 26.30 -38.72 27.41
C ASN A 271 25.29 -39.84 27.04
N LEU A 272 24.41 -39.62 26.09
CA LEU A 272 23.46 -40.63 25.63
C LEU A 272 24.02 -41.57 24.54
N ASP A 273 25.08 -41.17 23.84
CA ASP A 273 25.71 -41.97 22.78
C ASP A 273 26.81 -42.94 23.26
N LYS A 274 27.03 -43.08 24.58
CA LYS A 274 28.04 -44.01 25.14
C LYS A 274 27.47 -45.24 25.86
N GLY A 275 26.18 -45.50 25.70
CA GLY A 275 25.55 -46.69 26.24
C GLY A 275 25.17 -47.67 25.13
N GLY A 276 26.14 -48.40 24.61
CA GLY A 276 25.91 -49.50 23.70
C GLY A 276 25.13 -50.62 24.40
N LEU A 277 24.03 -51.04 23.82
CA LEU A 277 23.41 -52.35 24.07
C LEU A 277 23.35 -53.07 22.76
N SER A 278 24.07 -54.22 22.71
CA SER A 278 24.12 -55.22 21.67
C SER A 278 22.78 -55.94 21.54
N PRO A 279 22.45 -56.49 20.36
CA PRO A 279 21.16 -57.15 20.16
C PRO A 279 21.21 -58.62 20.57
N PHE A 280 20.13 -59.05 21.21
CA PHE A 280 19.62 -60.40 21.11
C PHE A 280 18.13 -60.32 20.71
#